data_fb74242381d16ed5c7f391669182f161
#
_entry.id   fb74242381d16ed5c7f391669182f161
#
_cell.length_a   1.000
_cell.length_b   1.000
_cell.length_c   1.000
_cell.angle_alpha   90.00
_cell.angle_beta   90.00
_cell.angle_gamma   90.00
#
_symmetry.space_group_name_H-M   'P 1'
#
loop_
_entity.id
_entity.type
_entity.pdbx_description
1 polymer ?
#
loop_
_entity_poly.entity_id
_entity_poly.type
_entity_poly.pdbx_seq_one_letter_code
_entity_poly.pdbx_strand_id
1 'polypeptide(L)'
;MQMKRIILLSFVSMLLSVGTTMAEGISSARELVAFATAANAGEDITPWADREGVISLTADIDMAKVKDFVPIAVFDGIFDGGCHTISNWKTTAGLFHIVSEKAVVRNLTIDASCSMKCTDNGEEEFYAGFIADVNHGTLEGCINRGQISHRSGKSLMSNYVGGICGMNKYIVINCDNYGNVSSSGNFGGNLDNRSAGIYLGGVVGGSPTRPLSCAFIGYCDNHGTITY
;
A
#
# COMPACT_ATOMS: atom_id res chain seq x y z
N MET A 1 -61.13 6.57 -54.36
CA MET A 1 -60.91 6.30 -52.95
C MET A 1 -59.55 5.60 -52.82
N GLN A 2 -58.49 6.38 -52.60
CA GLN A 2 -57.10 5.84 -52.54
C GLN A 2 -56.70 5.60 -51.10
N MET A 3 -56.44 4.35 -50.78
CA MET A 3 -55.86 3.93 -49.49
C MET A 3 -54.37 4.21 -49.48
N LYS A 4 -53.91 5.15 -48.63
CA LYS A 4 -52.51 5.40 -48.32
C LYS A 4 -51.98 4.29 -47.44
N ARG A 5 -51.00 3.52 -47.98
CA ARG A 5 -50.22 2.57 -47.20
C ARG A 5 -49.20 3.35 -46.36
N ILE A 6 -49.34 3.27 -45.04
CA ILE A 6 -48.37 3.78 -44.08
C ILE A 6 -47.31 2.65 -43.93
N ILE A 7 -46.09 2.92 -44.40
CA ILE A 7 -44.94 2.07 -44.13
C ILE A 7 -44.36 2.48 -42.79
N LEU A 8 -44.55 1.61 -41.83
CA LEU A 8 -43.95 1.78 -40.51
C LEU A 8 -42.50 1.26 -40.57
N LEU A 9 -41.52 2.19 -40.69
CA LEU A 9 -40.10 1.84 -40.52
C LEU A 9 -39.83 1.62 -39.06
N SER A 10 -39.72 0.39 -38.62
CA SER A 10 -39.15 0.02 -37.32
C SER A 10 -37.63 0.19 -37.35
N PHE A 11 -37.16 1.26 -36.75
CA PHE A 11 -35.75 1.39 -36.39
C PHE A 11 -35.46 0.42 -35.27
N VAL A 12 -34.89 -0.72 -35.61
CA VAL A 12 -34.20 -1.58 -34.63
C VAL A 12 -32.88 -0.90 -34.33
N SER A 13 -32.81 -0.14 -33.22
CA SER A 13 -31.58 0.33 -32.67
C SER A 13 -30.85 -0.87 -32.06
N MET A 14 -29.94 -1.44 -32.84
CA MET A 14 -28.97 -2.43 -32.36
C MET A 14 -27.99 -1.68 -31.45
N LEU A 15 -28.25 -1.65 -30.16
CA LEU A 15 -27.26 -1.29 -29.15
C LEU A 15 -26.13 -2.32 -29.27
N LEU A 16 -25.06 -1.97 -29.99
CA LEU A 16 -23.78 -2.59 -29.79
C LEU A 16 -23.32 -2.22 -28.35
N SER A 17 -23.57 -3.09 -27.42
CA SER A 17 -22.83 -3.09 -26.17
C SER A 17 -21.39 -3.42 -26.57
N VAL A 18 -20.56 -2.40 -26.73
CA VAL A 18 -19.12 -2.57 -26.66
C VAL A 18 -18.87 -3.01 -25.22
N GLY A 19 -18.85 -4.30 -25.01
CA GLY A 19 -18.33 -4.87 -23.79
C GLY A 19 -16.87 -4.44 -23.72
N THR A 20 -16.57 -3.38 -23.01
CA THR A 20 -15.24 -3.17 -22.49
C THR A 20 -14.97 -4.38 -21.60
N THR A 21 -14.21 -5.33 -22.11
CA THR A 21 -13.55 -6.31 -21.25
C THR A 21 -12.65 -5.47 -20.36
N MET A 22 -13.14 -5.17 -19.15
CA MET A 22 -12.32 -4.57 -18.11
C MET A 22 -11.20 -5.57 -17.90
N ALA A 23 -9.96 -5.13 -18.04
CA ALA A 23 -8.82 -5.96 -17.71
C ALA A 23 -8.92 -6.30 -16.22
N GLU A 24 -9.10 -7.59 -15.91
CA GLU A 24 -9.08 -8.05 -14.53
C GLU A 24 -7.68 -7.76 -13.96
N GLY A 25 -7.57 -6.80 -13.04
CA GLY A 25 -6.31 -6.44 -12.40
C GLY A 25 -5.68 -5.10 -12.83
N ILE A 26 -4.49 -4.85 -12.35
CA ILE A 26 -3.73 -3.61 -12.52
C ILE A 26 -2.46 -3.92 -13.32
N SER A 27 -2.33 -3.38 -14.54
CA SER A 27 -1.23 -3.64 -15.46
C SER A 27 -0.30 -2.43 -15.69
N SER A 28 -0.62 -1.29 -15.11
CA SER A 28 0.12 -0.05 -15.34
C SER A 28 0.05 0.90 -14.15
N ALA A 29 1.02 1.82 -14.06
CA ALA A 29 1.02 2.88 -13.06
C ALA A 29 -0.24 3.76 -13.12
N ARG A 30 -0.78 3.99 -14.32
CA ARG A 30 -2.03 4.73 -14.49
C ARG A 30 -3.22 4.01 -13.84
N GLU A 31 -3.30 2.70 -14.00
CA GLU A 31 -4.34 1.89 -13.39
C GLU A 31 -4.16 1.80 -11.88
N LEU A 32 -2.93 1.69 -11.38
CA LEU A 32 -2.67 1.73 -9.94
C LEU A 32 -3.11 3.06 -9.31
N VAL A 33 -2.85 4.19 -9.98
CA VAL A 33 -3.33 5.51 -9.55
C VAL A 33 -4.86 5.58 -9.59
N ALA A 34 -5.49 5.09 -10.65
CA ALA A 34 -6.95 5.08 -10.78
C ALA A 34 -7.60 4.21 -9.68
N PHE A 35 -7.05 3.02 -9.44
CA PHE A 35 -7.48 2.15 -8.35
C PHE A 35 -7.37 2.83 -6.98
N ALA A 36 -6.20 3.42 -6.67
CA ALA A 36 -5.99 4.11 -5.41
C ALA A 36 -6.95 5.30 -5.23
N THR A 37 -7.23 6.03 -6.32
CA THR A 37 -8.18 7.14 -6.32
C THR A 37 -9.60 6.67 -6.02
N ALA A 38 -10.06 5.62 -6.70
CA ALA A 38 -11.40 5.05 -6.49
C ALA A 38 -11.55 4.48 -5.07
N ALA A 39 -10.54 3.73 -4.59
CA ALA A 39 -10.53 3.20 -3.23
C ALA A 39 -10.61 4.31 -2.17
N ASN A 40 -9.85 5.39 -2.35
CA ASN A 40 -9.86 6.54 -1.43
C ASN A 40 -11.18 7.33 -1.48
N ALA A 41 -11.86 7.34 -2.62
CA ALA A 41 -13.17 7.97 -2.77
C ALA A 41 -14.33 7.09 -2.28
N GLY A 42 -14.07 5.83 -1.90
CA GLY A 42 -15.12 4.87 -1.55
C GLY A 42 -15.97 4.46 -2.76
N GLU A 43 -15.41 4.56 -3.96
CA GLU A 43 -16.05 4.14 -5.20
C GLU A 43 -15.93 2.62 -5.39
N ASP A 44 -16.69 2.08 -6.35
CA ASP A 44 -16.64 0.67 -6.70
C ASP A 44 -15.26 0.29 -7.28
N ILE A 45 -14.56 -0.61 -6.61
CA ILE A 45 -13.25 -1.13 -7.01
C ILE A 45 -13.33 -2.51 -7.69
N THR A 46 -14.53 -3.07 -7.85
CA THR A 46 -14.73 -4.35 -8.56
C THR A 46 -14.20 -4.37 -9.99
N PRO A 47 -14.10 -3.24 -10.73
CA PRO A 47 -13.45 -3.25 -12.04
C PRO A 47 -12.01 -3.75 -12.08
N TRP A 48 -11.29 -3.72 -10.96
CA TRP A 48 -9.92 -4.24 -10.84
C TRP A 48 -9.84 -5.61 -10.19
N ALA A 49 -10.97 -6.12 -9.69
CA ALA A 49 -11.03 -7.41 -9.01
C ALA A 49 -11.37 -8.54 -9.99
N ASP A 50 -10.84 -9.72 -9.72
CA ASP A 50 -11.29 -10.95 -10.35
C ASP A 50 -12.64 -11.43 -9.76
N ARG A 51 -13.09 -12.63 -10.16
CA ARG A 51 -14.38 -13.22 -9.73
C ARG A 51 -14.41 -13.57 -8.24
N GLU A 52 -13.26 -13.79 -7.65
CA GLU A 52 -13.06 -14.06 -6.23
C GLU A 52 -12.91 -12.78 -5.41
N GLY A 53 -12.91 -11.60 -6.05
CA GLY A 53 -12.73 -10.30 -5.41
C GLY A 53 -11.27 -9.94 -5.12
N VAL A 54 -10.32 -10.63 -5.76
CA VAL A 54 -8.89 -10.36 -5.60
C VAL A 54 -8.46 -9.28 -6.60
N ILE A 55 -7.80 -8.26 -6.10
CA ILE A 55 -7.19 -7.20 -6.91
C ILE A 55 -5.73 -7.59 -7.13
N SER A 56 -5.32 -7.81 -8.37
CA SER A 56 -3.97 -8.28 -8.68
C SER A 56 -3.19 -7.31 -9.53
N LEU A 57 -1.87 -7.22 -9.30
CA LEU A 57 -0.97 -6.73 -10.34
C LEU A 57 -0.84 -7.81 -11.43
N THR A 58 -0.95 -7.42 -12.67
CA THR A 58 -0.83 -8.31 -13.84
C THR A 58 0.39 -7.99 -14.71
N ALA A 59 1.17 -6.99 -14.29
CA ALA A 59 2.45 -6.60 -14.87
C ALA A 59 3.30 -5.83 -13.84
N ASP A 60 4.58 -5.70 -14.12
CA ASP A 60 5.45 -4.80 -13.37
C ASP A 60 5.04 -3.34 -13.57
N ILE A 61 5.06 -2.58 -12.49
CA ILE A 61 4.56 -1.20 -12.46
C ILE A 61 5.73 -0.21 -12.38
N ASP A 62 5.93 0.56 -13.43
CA ASP A 62 6.93 1.65 -13.45
C ASP A 62 6.30 2.98 -13.05
N MET A 63 6.65 3.48 -11.86
CA MET A 63 6.14 4.73 -11.30
C MET A 63 6.94 5.98 -11.69
N ALA A 64 7.92 5.89 -12.59
CA ALA A 64 8.82 7.00 -12.95
C ALA A 64 8.08 8.27 -13.41
N LYS A 65 6.92 8.12 -14.04
CA LYS A 65 6.11 9.24 -14.56
C LYS A 65 4.98 9.66 -13.62
N VAL A 66 4.77 8.95 -12.52
CA VAL A 66 3.74 9.29 -11.54
C VAL A 66 4.32 10.31 -10.57
N LYS A 67 3.66 11.46 -10.50
CA LYS A 67 3.92 12.48 -9.49
C LYS A 67 2.80 12.43 -8.46
N ASP A 68 3.14 12.62 -7.20
CA ASP A 68 2.17 12.81 -6.13
C ASP A 68 1.16 11.64 -6.00
N PHE A 69 1.65 10.39 -6.03
CA PHE A 69 0.83 9.23 -5.75
C PHE A 69 0.24 9.34 -4.34
N VAL A 70 -1.07 9.23 -4.25
CA VAL A 70 -1.79 9.24 -2.97
C VAL A 70 -1.93 7.81 -2.48
N PRO A 71 -1.33 7.46 -1.32
CA PRO A 71 -1.49 6.15 -0.72
C PRO A 71 -2.95 5.76 -0.50
N ILE A 72 -3.24 4.47 -0.51
CA ILE A 72 -4.58 3.96 -0.21
C ILE A 72 -4.81 4.10 1.29
N ALA A 73 -5.77 4.95 1.67
CA ALA A 73 -5.99 5.33 3.07
C ALA A 73 -6.35 4.15 3.96
N VAL A 74 -7.33 3.35 3.53
CA VAL A 74 -7.75 2.11 4.20
C VAL A 74 -8.04 1.06 3.13
N PHE A 75 -7.42 -0.09 3.26
CA PHE A 75 -7.66 -1.22 2.37
C PHE A 75 -8.33 -2.37 3.12
N ASP A 76 -9.47 -2.81 2.61
CA ASP A 76 -10.28 -3.91 3.18
C ASP A 76 -10.62 -4.92 2.07
N GLY A 77 -9.63 -5.70 1.64
CA GLY A 77 -9.76 -6.66 0.55
C GLY A 77 -8.54 -7.55 0.42
N ILE A 78 -8.41 -8.23 -0.70
CA ILE A 78 -7.22 -9.01 -1.04
C ILE A 78 -6.50 -8.30 -2.19
N PHE A 79 -5.24 -7.92 -1.94
CA PHE A 79 -4.34 -7.39 -2.95
C PHE A 79 -3.21 -8.37 -3.19
N ASP A 80 -3.10 -8.87 -4.40
CA ASP A 80 -2.04 -9.79 -4.81
C ASP A 80 -1.07 -9.09 -5.77
N GLY A 81 0.16 -8.91 -5.36
CA GLY A 81 1.21 -8.39 -6.21
C GLY A 81 1.55 -9.29 -7.40
N GLY A 82 1.06 -10.54 -7.43
CA GLY A 82 1.30 -11.48 -8.53
C GLY A 82 2.78 -11.79 -8.77
N CYS A 83 3.62 -11.60 -7.77
CA CYS A 83 5.09 -11.59 -7.87
C CYS A 83 5.63 -10.48 -8.80
N HIS A 84 4.81 -9.48 -9.16
CA HIS A 84 5.23 -8.31 -9.91
C HIS A 84 5.88 -7.26 -9.01
N THR A 85 6.56 -6.33 -9.66
CA THR A 85 7.42 -5.35 -9.01
C THR A 85 6.92 -3.93 -9.25
N ILE A 86 6.90 -3.11 -8.19
CA ILE A 86 6.75 -1.65 -8.32
C ILE A 86 8.15 -1.02 -8.32
N SER A 87 8.46 -0.24 -9.35
CA SER A 87 9.77 0.37 -9.58
C SER A 87 9.69 1.90 -9.72
N ASN A 88 10.83 2.57 -9.54
CA ASN A 88 11.00 4.03 -9.72
C ASN A 88 10.04 4.88 -8.89
N TRP A 89 9.52 4.36 -7.80
CA TRP A 89 8.55 5.06 -6.95
C TRP A 89 9.25 5.92 -5.90
N LYS A 90 8.94 7.22 -5.91
CA LYS A 90 9.36 8.17 -4.89
C LYS A 90 8.14 8.55 -4.06
N THR A 91 8.18 8.25 -2.77
CA THR A 91 7.01 8.41 -1.90
C THR A 91 7.40 8.98 -0.54
N THR A 92 6.39 9.41 0.21
CA THR A 92 6.51 9.83 1.62
C THR A 92 5.83 8.87 2.59
N ALA A 93 5.08 7.88 2.09
CA ALA A 93 4.32 6.90 2.88
C ALA A 93 4.23 5.57 2.13
N GLY A 94 3.70 4.53 2.78
CA GLY A 94 3.47 3.22 2.20
C GLY A 94 2.43 3.19 1.07
N LEU A 95 2.32 2.06 0.39
CA LEU A 95 1.27 1.86 -0.61
C LEU A 95 -0.12 1.91 0.04
N PHE A 96 -0.22 1.32 1.23
CA PHE A 96 -1.41 1.34 2.07
C PHE A 96 -1.11 2.07 3.39
N HIS A 97 -1.92 3.06 3.74
CA HIS A 97 -1.83 3.64 5.08
C HIS A 97 -2.28 2.63 6.13
N ILE A 98 -3.45 2.03 5.93
CA ILE A 98 -3.99 1.02 6.84
C ILE A 98 -4.42 -0.20 6.03
N VAL A 99 -3.90 -1.37 6.40
CA VAL A 99 -4.43 -2.67 5.99
C VAL A 99 -5.38 -3.15 7.09
N SER A 100 -6.68 -3.32 6.77
CA SER A 100 -7.74 -3.68 7.71
C SER A 100 -7.64 -5.10 8.25
N GLU A 101 -8.38 -5.43 9.30
CA GLU A 101 -8.29 -6.72 10.03
C GLU A 101 -8.48 -7.99 9.17
N LYS A 102 -9.27 -7.91 8.09
CA LYS A 102 -9.53 -9.05 7.19
C LYS A 102 -8.76 -8.94 5.87
N ALA A 103 -8.11 -7.81 5.66
CA ALA A 103 -7.39 -7.57 4.43
C ALA A 103 -6.12 -8.40 4.35
N VAL A 104 -5.76 -8.77 3.13
CA VAL A 104 -4.53 -9.49 2.81
C VAL A 104 -3.79 -8.73 1.71
N VAL A 105 -2.53 -8.42 1.95
CA VAL A 105 -1.61 -7.92 0.91
C VAL A 105 -0.51 -8.94 0.77
N ARG A 106 -0.34 -9.48 -0.45
CA ARG A 106 0.62 -10.56 -0.66
C ARG A 106 1.41 -10.45 -1.96
N ASN A 107 2.55 -11.15 -1.99
CA ASN A 107 3.38 -11.37 -3.20
C ASN A 107 3.77 -10.08 -3.94
N LEU A 108 4.00 -8.99 -3.21
CA LEU A 108 4.34 -7.68 -3.78
C LEU A 108 5.82 -7.38 -3.57
N THR A 109 6.51 -6.99 -4.64
CA THR A 109 7.91 -6.55 -4.57
C THR A 109 8.03 -5.05 -4.80
N ILE A 110 8.78 -4.39 -3.93
CA ILE A 110 9.24 -3.00 -4.11
C ILE A 110 10.70 -3.03 -4.58
N ASP A 111 10.98 -2.44 -5.74
CA ASP A 111 12.31 -2.46 -6.36
C ASP A 111 13.32 -1.54 -5.67
N ALA A 112 14.59 -1.82 -5.85
CA ALA A 112 15.70 -1.02 -5.31
C ALA A 112 15.77 0.42 -5.86
N SER A 113 15.12 0.71 -6.97
CA SER A 113 14.97 2.07 -7.52
C SER A 113 13.98 2.93 -6.74
N CYS A 114 13.18 2.32 -5.84
CA CYS A 114 12.21 3.02 -5.01
C CYS A 114 12.87 3.70 -3.81
N SER A 115 12.34 4.85 -3.43
CA SER A 115 12.78 5.57 -2.23
C SER A 115 11.62 6.22 -1.50
N MET A 116 11.57 6.03 -0.19
CA MET A 116 10.67 6.73 0.71
C MET A 116 11.46 7.78 1.50
N LYS A 117 10.98 9.03 1.46
CA LYS A 117 11.51 10.11 2.30
C LYS A 117 10.39 10.68 3.13
N CYS A 118 10.37 10.37 4.39
CA CYS A 118 9.29 10.74 5.29
C CYS A 118 9.80 11.55 6.48
N THR A 119 8.90 12.38 7.03
CA THR A 119 9.16 13.22 8.20
C THR A 119 7.92 13.18 9.07
N ASP A 120 8.07 12.97 10.37
CA ASP A 120 6.97 13.08 11.32
C ASP A 120 6.51 14.54 11.48
N ASN A 121 5.25 14.74 11.89
CA ASN A 121 4.70 16.05 12.18
C ASN A 121 4.98 16.52 13.63
N GLY A 122 5.56 15.66 14.45
CA GLY A 122 5.89 15.94 15.85
C GLY A 122 4.74 15.86 16.85
N GLU A 123 3.50 15.72 16.41
CA GLU A 123 2.30 15.82 17.26
C GLU A 123 1.63 14.47 17.53
N GLU A 124 1.77 13.52 16.59
CA GLU A 124 1.15 12.20 16.64
C GLU A 124 2.19 11.09 16.49
N GLU A 125 1.81 9.86 16.82
CA GLU A 125 2.60 8.69 16.47
C GLU A 125 2.75 8.59 14.95
N PHE A 126 3.97 8.33 14.50
CA PHE A 126 4.29 8.25 13.09
C PHE A 126 4.61 6.81 12.70
N TYR A 127 4.07 6.39 11.56
CA TYR A 127 4.26 5.05 11.03
C TYR A 127 4.68 5.13 9.57
N ALA A 128 5.67 4.31 9.17
CA ALA A 128 6.10 4.21 7.77
C ALA A 128 6.62 2.82 7.45
N GLY A 129 6.14 2.25 6.34
CA GLY A 129 6.65 1.03 5.73
C GLY A 129 6.23 0.99 4.26
N PHE A 130 7.05 0.43 3.37
CA PHE A 130 6.73 0.50 1.94
C PHE A 130 5.43 -0.19 1.56
N ILE A 131 5.08 -1.28 2.21
CA ILE A 131 3.83 -1.99 1.95
C ILE A 131 2.69 -1.35 2.73
N ALA A 132 2.84 -1.20 4.04
CA ALA A 132 1.82 -0.61 4.89
C ALA A 132 2.42 0.28 5.99
N ASP A 133 1.79 1.41 6.29
CA ASP A 133 2.17 2.17 7.46
C ASP A 133 1.65 1.49 8.73
N VAL A 134 0.40 1.01 8.73
CA VAL A 134 -0.19 0.22 9.81
C VAL A 134 -0.87 -1.03 9.27
N ASN A 135 -0.51 -2.20 9.79
CA ASN A 135 -1.11 -3.47 9.43
C ASN A 135 -1.99 -4.02 10.56
N HIS A 136 -3.30 -4.13 10.33
CA HIS A 136 -4.24 -4.88 11.17
C HIS A 136 -4.63 -6.23 10.54
N GLY A 137 -4.24 -6.46 9.28
CA GLY A 137 -4.52 -7.65 8.48
C GLY A 137 -3.29 -8.53 8.29
N THR A 138 -3.17 -9.12 7.13
CA THR A 138 -2.06 -10.02 6.79
C THR A 138 -1.20 -9.42 5.68
N LEU A 139 0.10 -9.35 5.93
CA LEU A 139 1.13 -9.11 4.91
C LEU A 139 1.89 -10.42 4.71
N GLU A 140 1.91 -10.95 3.48
CA GLU A 140 2.50 -12.25 3.18
C GLU A 140 3.35 -12.22 1.91
N GLY A 141 4.56 -12.79 1.97
CA GLY A 141 5.42 -12.94 0.80
C GLY A 141 5.82 -11.62 0.13
N CYS A 142 5.81 -10.51 0.87
CA CYS A 142 6.17 -9.20 0.34
C CYS A 142 7.68 -8.95 0.48
N ILE A 143 8.26 -8.30 -0.54
CA ILE A 143 9.69 -8.01 -0.57
C ILE A 143 9.92 -6.52 -0.73
N ASN A 144 10.71 -5.91 0.15
CA ASN A 144 11.21 -4.57 -0.02
C ASN A 144 12.70 -4.55 -0.38
N ARG A 145 13.04 -3.87 -1.46
CA ARG A 145 14.41 -3.54 -1.86
C ARG A 145 14.68 -2.04 -1.87
N GLY A 146 13.61 -1.24 -1.76
CA GLY A 146 13.66 0.23 -1.74
C GLY A 146 14.22 0.77 -0.43
N GLN A 147 14.70 2.01 -0.46
CA GLN A 147 15.33 2.64 0.70
C GLN A 147 14.37 3.58 1.42
N ILE A 148 14.36 3.52 2.76
CA ILE A 148 13.58 4.42 3.60
C ILE A 148 14.52 5.36 4.35
N SER A 149 14.25 6.66 4.23
CA SER A 149 14.91 7.71 4.98
C SER A 149 13.88 8.52 5.75
N HIS A 150 13.83 8.32 7.05
CA HIS A 150 13.01 9.08 7.97
C HIS A 150 13.82 10.23 8.56
N ARG A 151 13.15 11.37 8.76
CA ARG A 151 13.69 12.51 9.50
C ARG A 151 12.76 12.87 10.65
N SER A 152 13.26 12.80 11.88
CA SER A 152 12.46 13.24 13.00
C SER A 152 12.34 14.76 13.04
N GLY A 153 11.09 15.24 13.15
CA GLY A 153 10.71 16.64 13.25
C GLY A 153 10.66 17.15 14.70
N LYS A 154 11.40 16.56 15.64
CA LYS A 154 11.31 16.78 17.08
C LYS A 154 10.01 16.22 17.70
N SER A 155 9.63 15.03 17.26
CA SER A 155 8.43 14.36 17.76
C SER A 155 8.47 14.17 19.27
N LEU A 156 7.33 14.41 19.90
CA LEU A 156 7.06 14.07 21.30
C LEU A 156 6.42 12.68 21.41
N MET A 157 6.07 12.08 20.27
CA MET A 157 5.39 10.78 20.15
C MET A 157 6.31 9.75 19.49
N SER A 158 5.96 8.49 19.59
CA SER A 158 6.76 7.41 19.01
C SER A 158 6.67 7.37 17.50
N ASN A 159 7.80 7.11 16.86
CA ASN A 159 7.93 6.92 15.42
C ASN A 159 8.34 5.49 15.13
N TYR A 160 7.60 4.81 14.28
CA TYR A 160 7.82 3.41 13.92
C TYR A 160 8.07 3.29 12.42
N VAL A 161 9.27 2.89 12.05
CA VAL A 161 9.69 2.81 10.64
C VAL A 161 10.24 1.43 10.34
N GLY A 162 9.64 0.73 9.41
CA GLY A 162 10.04 -0.61 9.00
C GLY A 162 10.10 -0.75 7.48
N GLY A 163 10.95 -1.65 6.98
CA GLY A 163 11.09 -1.84 5.53
C GLY A 163 9.80 -2.29 4.84
N ILE A 164 9.04 -3.15 5.49
CA ILE A 164 7.74 -3.67 5.01
C ILE A 164 6.59 -2.88 5.66
N CYS A 165 6.59 -2.77 7.00
CA CYS A 165 5.48 -2.22 7.76
C CYS A 165 5.97 -1.35 8.92
N GLY A 166 5.35 -0.18 9.14
CA GLY A 166 5.64 0.68 10.28
C GLY A 166 5.17 0.05 11.59
N MET A 167 3.89 -0.24 11.71
CA MET A 167 3.28 -0.87 12.88
C MET A 167 2.50 -2.12 12.50
N ASN A 168 2.95 -3.29 12.98
CA ASN A 168 2.22 -4.53 12.79
C ASN A 168 1.32 -4.84 14.01
N LYS A 169 0.02 -4.99 13.77
CA LYS A 169 -0.97 -5.34 14.78
C LYS A 169 -1.59 -6.74 14.58
N TYR A 170 -1.23 -7.44 13.47
CA TYR A 170 -1.70 -8.80 13.23
C TYR A 170 -0.61 -9.68 12.61
N ILE A 171 -0.62 -9.99 11.32
CA ILE A 171 0.30 -10.97 10.74
C ILE A 171 1.22 -10.32 9.71
N VAL A 172 2.53 -10.53 9.85
CA VAL A 172 3.56 -10.34 8.82
C VAL A 172 4.33 -11.66 8.70
N ILE A 173 4.26 -12.30 7.54
CA ILE A 173 4.84 -13.62 7.33
C ILE A 173 5.51 -13.75 5.96
N ASN A 174 6.65 -14.45 5.91
CA ASN A 174 7.42 -14.66 4.67
C ASN A 174 7.78 -13.35 3.95
N CYS A 175 8.00 -12.27 4.70
CA CYS A 175 8.31 -10.94 4.15
C CYS A 175 9.77 -10.59 4.38
N ASP A 176 10.46 -10.16 3.33
CA ASP A 176 11.89 -9.87 3.39
C ASP A 176 12.19 -8.40 3.09
N ASN A 177 13.14 -7.84 3.84
CA ASN A 177 13.66 -6.53 3.58
C ASN A 177 15.13 -6.57 3.15
N TYR A 178 15.41 -6.06 1.97
CA TYR A 178 16.76 -5.85 1.44
C TYR A 178 17.13 -4.37 1.39
N GLY A 179 16.16 -3.47 1.57
CA GLY A 179 16.37 -2.04 1.55
C GLY A 179 16.93 -1.51 2.87
N ASN A 180 17.67 -0.41 2.79
CA ASN A 180 18.15 0.26 4.00
C ASN A 180 17.03 1.06 4.65
N VAL A 181 16.96 1.02 5.97
CA VAL A 181 16.06 1.82 6.79
C VAL A 181 16.88 2.75 7.66
N SER A 182 16.73 4.04 7.46
CA SER A 182 17.49 5.05 8.20
C SER A 182 16.60 6.10 8.82
N SER A 183 17.04 6.63 9.96
CA SER A 183 16.45 7.81 10.58
C SER A 183 17.53 8.83 10.92
N SER A 184 17.15 10.09 10.93
CA SER A 184 18.02 11.20 11.32
C SER A 184 17.21 12.29 12.01
N GLY A 185 17.87 13.21 12.70
CA GLY A 185 17.22 14.32 13.41
C GLY A 185 17.20 14.10 14.90
N ASN A 186 16.61 15.04 15.62
CA ASN A 186 16.56 14.99 17.07
C ASN A 186 15.17 14.54 17.52
N PHE A 187 15.11 13.46 18.27
CA PHE A 187 13.92 13.13 19.03
C PHE A 187 13.72 14.17 20.13
N GLY A 188 12.62 14.93 20.04
CA GLY A 188 12.31 16.01 20.99
C GLY A 188 11.68 15.53 22.31
N GLY A 189 11.87 14.25 22.68
CA GLY A 189 11.17 13.56 23.74
C GLY A 189 10.80 14.40 24.94
N ASN A 190 9.54 14.38 25.34
CA ASN A 190 9.10 14.95 26.59
C ASN A 190 9.69 14.11 27.74
N LEU A 191 10.38 14.74 28.69
CA LEU A 191 10.93 14.09 29.88
C LEU A 191 9.88 13.32 30.68
N ASP A 192 8.60 13.68 30.51
CA ASP A 192 7.47 13.05 31.19
C ASP A 192 6.95 11.79 30.45
N ASN A 193 7.25 11.63 29.15
CA ASN A 193 6.88 10.45 28.35
C ASN A 193 8.12 9.61 28.01
N ARG A 194 8.60 8.87 28.98
CA ARG A 194 9.80 8.00 28.85
C ARG A 194 9.62 6.81 27.90
N SER A 195 8.41 6.60 27.40
CA SER A 195 8.10 5.49 26.46
C SER A 195 8.16 5.91 24.99
N ALA A 196 8.19 7.20 24.69
CA ALA A 196 8.27 7.67 23.31
C ALA A 196 9.68 7.53 22.77
N GLY A 197 9.81 7.15 21.50
CA GLY A 197 11.10 6.92 20.86
C GLY A 197 11.00 6.73 19.32
N ILE A 198 12.15 6.63 18.70
CA ILE A 198 12.25 6.23 17.31
C ILE A 198 12.56 4.74 17.27
N TYR A 199 11.66 3.98 16.66
CA TYR A 199 11.78 2.53 16.50
C TYR A 199 12.02 2.21 15.03
N LEU A 200 13.18 1.66 14.74
CA LEU A 200 13.58 1.25 13.39
C LEU A 200 13.65 -0.27 13.33
N GLY A 201 13.01 -0.84 12.34
CA GLY A 201 13.08 -2.27 12.06
C GLY A 201 13.37 -2.54 10.59
N GLY A 202 14.09 -3.62 10.30
CA GLY A 202 14.31 -4.02 8.91
C GLY A 202 12.99 -4.39 8.24
N VAL A 203 12.21 -5.26 8.86
CA VAL A 203 10.90 -5.69 8.33
C VAL A 203 9.78 -4.84 8.95
N VAL A 204 9.68 -4.79 10.28
CA VAL A 204 8.62 -4.10 11.01
C VAL A 204 9.21 -3.10 12.01
N GLY A 205 8.74 -1.86 12.01
CA GLY A 205 9.19 -0.82 12.94
C GLY A 205 8.74 -1.06 14.37
N GLY A 206 7.52 -1.54 14.55
CA GLY A 206 6.97 -1.84 15.88
C GLY A 206 5.80 -2.81 15.85
N SER A 207 5.52 -3.36 17.02
CA SER A 207 4.36 -4.22 17.27
C SER A 207 3.80 -3.91 18.67
N PRO A 208 2.49 -4.01 18.90
CA PRO A 208 1.91 -3.72 20.21
C PRO A 208 2.46 -4.64 21.28
N THR A 209 2.75 -4.07 22.44
CA THR A 209 3.29 -4.81 23.60
C THR A 209 2.22 -5.35 24.55
N ARG A 210 0.93 -5.20 24.21
CA ARG A 210 -0.16 -5.61 25.10
C ARG A 210 -0.42 -7.11 25.00
N PRO A 211 -0.72 -7.80 26.13
CA PRO A 211 -0.86 -9.26 26.19
C PRO A 211 -2.03 -9.84 25.40
N LEU A 212 -2.88 -9.02 24.78
CA LEU A 212 -4.01 -9.43 23.93
C LEU A 212 -3.78 -9.15 22.45
N SER A 213 -2.59 -8.69 22.05
CA SER A 213 -2.29 -8.51 20.63
C SER A 213 -1.94 -9.85 20.01
N CYS A 214 -2.65 -10.23 18.95
CA CYS A 214 -2.32 -11.40 18.13
C CYS A 214 -1.26 -11.10 17.07
N ALA A 215 -0.43 -10.08 17.29
CA ALA A 215 0.60 -9.71 16.34
C ALA A 215 1.64 -10.81 16.20
N PHE A 216 1.85 -11.27 14.96
CA PHE A 216 2.80 -12.31 14.62
C PHE A 216 3.73 -11.81 13.52
N ILE A 217 5.01 -12.05 13.68
CA ILE A 217 6.04 -11.83 12.66
C ILE A 217 6.82 -13.14 12.57
N GLY A 218 6.81 -13.77 11.40
CA GLY A 218 7.45 -15.06 11.23
C GLY A 218 8.00 -15.28 9.84
N TYR A 219 9.09 -16.05 9.76
CA TYR A 219 9.76 -16.38 8.49
C TYR A 219 10.11 -15.14 7.67
N CYS A 220 10.59 -14.09 8.36
CA CYS A 220 10.92 -12.80 7.77
C CYS A 220 12.39 -12.50 8.00
N ASP A 221 13.09 -12.10 6.93
CA ASP A 221 14.52 -11.80 6.99
C ASP A 221 14.80 -10.33 6.68
N ASN A 222 15.79 -9.76 7.38
CA ASN A 222 16.32 -8.45 7.06
C ASN A 222 17.76 -8.57 6.56
N HIS A 223 17.99 -8.17 5.33
CA HIS A 223 19.28 -8.10 4.68
C HIS A 223 19.79 -6.67 4.51
N GLY A 224 18.92 -5.68 4.75
CA GLY A 224 19.25 -4.27 4.68
C GLY A 224 19.94 -3.74 5.95
N THR A 225 20.53 -2.57 5.84
CA THR A 225 21.14 -1.87 6.98
C THR A 225 20.11 -1.01 7.70
N ILE A 226 20.15 -1.00 9.02
CA ILE A 226 19.36 -0.11 9.87
C ILE A 226 20.32 0.88 10.49
N THR A 227 20.04 2.20 10.30
CA THR A 227 20.94 3.27 10.76
C THR A 227 20.14 4.41 11.42
N TYR A 228 20.66 4.87 12.56
CA TYR A 228 20.17 6.07 13.25
C TYR A 228 21.28 7.12 13.29
#